data_34086fbc36faa8d9c41833303eda7b8a
#
_entry.id   34086fbc36faa8d9c41833303eda7b8a
#
_cell.length_a   1.000
_cell.length_b   1.000
_cell.length_c   1.000
_cell.angle_alpha   90.00
_cell.angle_beta   90.00
_cell.angle_gamma   90.00
#
_symmetry.space_group_name_H-M   'P 1'
#
loop_
_entity.id
_entity.type
_entity.pdbx_description
1 polymer ?
#
loop_
_entity_poly.entity_id
_entity_poly.type
_entity_poly.pdbx_seq_one_letter_code
_entity_poly.pdbx_strand_id
1 'polypeptide(L)'
;MPETTIHGHTIHVNDEGFLTDPSEWDEDLAKGLAEQIGIDLTDEHWKAIKFMREDYSQEGETPTLRRIQANGGIATKTMFQLFPQKPAKKASYIAGLPKPHGCV
;
A
#
# COMPACT_ATOMS: atom_id res chain seq x y z
N MET A 1 15.78 -10.08 -9.93
CA MET A 1 14.54 -9.61 -9.31
C MET A 1 13.38 -9.88 -10.22
N PRO A 2 12.31 -10.48 -9.73
CA PRO A 2 11.15 -10.73 -10.56
C PRO A 2 10.54 -9.43 -11.09
N GLU A 3 10.05 -9.50 -12.29
CA GLU A 3 9.32 -8.40 -12.90
C GLU A 3 7.89 -8.84 -13.16
N THR A 4 6.96 -7.91 -13.11
CA THR A 4 5.59 -8.16 -13.50
C THR A 4 5.03 -6.94 -14.21
N THR A 5 3.98 -7.13 -14.98
CA THR A 5 3.33 -6.04 -15.70
C THR A 5 1.91 -5.86 -15.17
N ILE A 6 1.59 -4.66 -14.71
CA ILE A 6 0.27 -4.31 -14.17
C ILE A 6 -0.16 -3.00 -14.81
N HIS A 7 -1.33 -2.96 -15.42
CA HIS A 7 -1.86 -1.79 -16.13
C HIS A 7 -0.85 -1.19 -17.12
N GLY A 8 -0.09 -2.05 -17.80
CA GLY A 8 0.92 -1.60 -18.75
C GLY A 8 2.22 -1.12 -18.15
N HIS A 9 2.34 -1.16 -16.81
CA HIS A 9 3.58 -0.80 -16.11
C HIS A 9 4.40 -2.04 -15.84
N THR A 10 5.66 -2.04 -16.27
CA THR A 10 6.59 -3.11 -15.91
C THR A 10 7.28 -2.69 -14.62
N ILE A 11 7.09 -3.48 -13.57
CA ILE A 11 7.58 -3.15 -12.23
C ILE A 11 8.42 -4.31 -11.68
N HIS A 12 9.24 -3.98 -10.69
CA HIS A 12 10.05 -4.97 -9.99
C HIS A 12 9.42 -5.28 -8.64
N VAL A 13 9.22 -6.57 -8.37
CA VAL A 13 8.57 -7.03 -7.14
C VAL A 13 9.43 -8.08 -6.45
N ASN A 14 9.17 -8.27 -5.13
CA ASN A 14 9.82 -9.34 -4.38
C ASN A 14 9.00 -10.62 -4.48
N ASP A 15 9.42 -11.65 -3.74
CA ASP A 15 8.77 -12.96 -3.77
C ASP A 15 7.30 -12.92 -3.32
N GLU A 16 6.93 -11.92 -2.54
CA GLU A 16 5.55 -11.76 -2.08
C GLU A 16 4.73 -10.83 -2.97
N GLY A 17 5.34 -10.32 -4.03
CA GLY A 17 4.65 -9.43 -4.98
C GLY A 17 4.67 -7.96 -4.61
N PHE A 18 5.37 -7.58 -3.55
CA PHE A 18 5.49 -6.17 -3.18
C PHE A 18 6.49 -5.44 -4.05
N LEU A 19 6.17 -4.21 -4.41
CA LEU A 19 7.05 -3.36 -5.21
C LEU A 19 8.37 -3.15 -4.46
N THR A 20 9.49 -3.36 -5.16
CA THR A 20 10.81 -3.20 -4.54
C THR A 20 11.39 -1.80 -4.74
N ASP A 21 10.86 -1.04 -5.68
CA ASP A 21 11.30 0.32 -5.95
C ASP A 21 10.10 1.27 -5.89
N PRO A 22 9.91 1.99 -4.76
CA PRO A 22 8.78 2.90 -4.63
C PRO A 22 8.70 3.98 -5.70
N SER A 23 9.79 4.29 -6.38
CA SER A 23 9.77 5.28 -7.45
C SER A 23 9.03 4.82 -8.70
N GLU A 24 8.79 3.52 -8.84
CA GLU A 24 8.04 2.97 -9.97
C GLU A 24 6.52 3.15 -9.80
N TRP A 25 6.10 3.58 -8.64
CA TRP A 25 4.69 3.71 -8.31
C TRP A 25 4.07 5.00 -8.88
N ASP A 26 2.83 4.91 -9.33
CA ASP A 26 1.97 6.06 -9.59
C ASP A 26 0.52 5.65 -9.32
N GLU A 27 -0.41 6.59 -9.49
CA GLU A 27 -1.82 6.33 -9.16
C GLU A 27 -2.44 5.28 -10.08
N ASP A 28 -2.05 5.26 -11.34
CA ASP A 28 -2.55 4.25 -12.27
C ASP A 28 -2.09 2.85 -11.88
N LEU A 29 -0.84 2.73 -11.48
CA LEU A 29 -0.31 1.46 -10.99
C LEU A 29 -1.08 1.02 -9.74
N ALA A 30 -1.37 1.95 -8.82
CA ALA A 30 -2.15 1.64 -7.62
C ALA A 30 -3.51 1.06 -7.97
N LYS A 31 -4.18 1.60 -8.98
CA LYS A 31 -5.46 1.06 -9.44
C LYS A 31 -5.31 -0.38 -9.92
N GLY A 32 -4.25 -0.65 -10.67
CA GLY A 32 -3.98 -2.01 -11.14
C GLY A 32 -3.68 -2.97 -10.02
N LEU A 33 -2.89 -2.53 -9.05
CA LEU A 33 -2.56 -3.35 -7.88
C LEU A 33 -3.82 -3.65 -7.06
N ALA A 34 -4.70 -2.67 -6.89
CA ALA A 34 -5.95 -2.87 -6.18
C ALA A 34 -6.84 -3.89 -6.90
N GLU A 35 -6.90 -3.84 -8.22
CA GLU A 35 -7.66 -4.82 -9.00
C GLU A 35 -7.16 -6.24 -8.78
N GLN A 36 -5.84 -6.42 -8.64
CA GLN A 36 -5.26 -7.74 -8.41
C GLN A 36 -5.77 -8.40 -7.14
N ILE A 37 -6.15 -7.61 -6.15
CA ILE A 37 -6.64 -8.12 -4.87
C ILE A 37 -8.10 -7.77 -4.61
N GLY A 38 -8.82 -7.35 -5.66
CA GLY A 38 -10.27 -7.17 -5.60
C GLY A 38 -10.74 -5.97 -4.78
N ILE A 39 -9.97 -4.91 -4.73
CA ILE A 39 -10.34 -3.70 -3.99
C ILE A 39 -10.62 -2.55 -4.95
N ASP A 40 -11.76 -1.89 -4.78
CA ASP A 40 -12.11 -0.68 -5.51
C ASP A 40 -11.66 0.52 -4.70
N LEU A 41 -10.80 1.36 -5.27
CA LEU A 41 -10.26 2.52 -4.56
C LEU A 41 -11.26 3.66 -4.51
N THR A 42 -11.52 4.14 -3.29
CA THR A 42 -12.36 5.30 -3.03
C THR A 42 -11.50 6.43 -2.47
N ASP A 43 -12.10 7.59 -2.24
CA ASP A 43 -11.37 8.73 -1.67
C ASP A 43 -10.71 8.37 -0.33
N GLU A 44 -11.39 7.55 0.48
CA GLU A 44 -10.83 7.11 1.75
C GLU A 44 -9.59 6.24 1.57
N HIS A 45 -9.62 5.37 0.57
CA HIS A 45 -8.43 4.55 0.24
C HIS A 45 -7.27 5.45 -0.16
N TRP A 46 -7.51 6.44 -1.00
CA TRP A 46 -6.46 7.36 -1.46
C TRP A 46 -5.86 8.14 -0.31
N LYS A 47 -6.69 8.55 0.65
CA LYS A 47 -6.23 9.25 1.82
C LYS A 47 -5.23 8.40 2.61
N ALA A 48 -5.54 7.13 2.81
CA ALA A 48 -4.66 6.19 3.50
C ALA A 48 -3.36 5.98 2.73
N ILE A 49 -3.47 5.76 1.43
CA ILE A 49 -2.32 5.52 0.56
C ILE A 49 -1.36 6.73 0.57
N LYS A 50 -1.91 7.93 0.44
CA LYS A 50 -1.10 9.15 0.45
C LYS A 50 -0.37 9.32 1.77
N PHE A 51 -1.04 9.11 2.89
CA PHE A 51 -0.40 9.18 4.19
C PHE A 51 0.74 8.16 4.28
N MET A 52 0.49 6.92 3.87
CA MET A 52 1.49 5.87 3.98
C MET A 52 2.74 6.18 3.15
N ARG A 53 2.56 6.68 1.93
CA ARG A 53 3.70 7.02 1.10
C ARG A 53 4.49 8.20 1.65
N GLU A 54 3.79 9.22 2.15
CA GLU A 54 4.43 10.37 2.75
C GLU A 54 5.21 9.97 4.01
N ASP A 55 4.59 9.16 4.86
CA ASP A 55 5.24 8.68 6.07
C ASP A 55 6.48 7.84 5.76
N TYR A 56 6.37 6.97 4.75
CA TYR A 56 7.50 6.16 4.31
C TYR A 56 8.67 7.04 3.86
N SER A 57 8.39 8.11 3.12
CA SER A 57 9.44 8.99 2.63
C SER A 57 10.19 9.69 3.77
N GLN A 58 9.54 9.89 4.90
CA GLN A 58 10.14 10.54 6.06
C GLN A 58 10.83 9.54 7.00
N GLU A 59 10.21 8.38 7.22
CA GLU A 59 10.67 7.42 8.21
C GLU A 59 11.57 6.32 7.64
N GLY A 60 11.53 6.09 6.34
CA GLY A 60 12.32 5.05 5.71
C GLY A 60 11.75 3.65 5.87
N GLU A 61 10.57 3.52 6.47
CA GLU A 61 9.91 2.23 6.62
C GLU A 61 8.38 2.38 6.54
N THR A 62 7.73 1.28 6.19
CA THR A 62 6.28 1.27 6.00
C THR A 62 5.57 1.43 7.34
N PRO A 63 4.58 2.34 7.46
CA PRO A 63 3.90 2.56 8.73
C PRO A 63 3.04 1.36 9.14
N THR A 64 2.94 1.16 10.46
CA THR A 64 2.06 0.17 11.04
C THR A 64 0.65 0.74 11.17
N LEU A 65 -0.33 -0.12 11.47
CA LEU A 65 -1.69 0.35 11.72
C LEU A 65 -1.74 1.35 12.88
N ARG A 66 -0.96 1.10 13.92
CA ARG A 66 -0.90 2.01 15.08
C ARG A 66 -0.45 3.40 14.65
N ARG A 67 0.57 3.46 13.82
CA ARG A 67 1.09 4.74 13.33
C ARG A 67 0.12 5.43 12.39
N ILE A 68 -0.57 4.66 11.55
CA ILE A 68 -1.59 5.21 10.64
C ILE A 68 -2.70 5.86 11.46
N GLN A 69 -3.13 5.22 12.53
CA GLN A 69 -4.16 5.79 13.41
C GLN A 69 -3.65 7.02 14.16
N ALA A 70 -2.47 6.93 14.77
CA ALA A 70 -1.92 7.99 15.61
C ALA A 70 -1.55 9.24 14.81
N ASN A 71 -0.88 9.06 13.68
CA ASN A 71 -0.34 10.17 12.89
C ASN A 71 -1.14 10.49 11.64
N GLY A 72 -1.82 9.50 11.08
CA GLY A 72 -2.61 9.69 9.87
C GLY A 72 -4.07 10.03 10.13
N GLY A 73 -4.52 9.89 11.37
CA GLY A 73 -5.89 10.17 11.73
C GLY A 73 -6.90 9.19 11.15
N ILE A 74 -6.47 8.01 10.76
CA ILE A 74 -7.34 6.98 10.19
C ILE A 74 -7.47 5.85 11.19
N ALA A 75 -8.69 5.64 11.69
CA ALA A 75 -8.94 4.61 12.70
C ALA A 75 -8.61 3.22 12.15
N THR A 76 -8.09 2.35 13.04
CA THR A 76 -7.79 0.97 12.67
C THR A 76 -9.02 0.26 12.11
N LYS A 77 -10.20 0.51 12.70
CA LYS A 77 -11.45 -0.05 12.21
C LYS A 77 -11.71 0.35 10.75
N THR A 78 -11.46 1.61 10.41
CA THR A 78 -11.62 2.10 9.05
C THR A 78 -10.66 1.39 8.11
N MET A 79 -9.41 1.18 8.53
CA MET A 79 -8.44 0.45 7.71
C MET A 79 -8.92 -0.98 7.44
N PHE A 80 -9.53 -1.66 8.41
CA PHE A 80 -10.09 -2.99 8.19
C PHE A 80 -11.26 -2.99 7.22
N GLN A 81 -12.01 -1.89 7.17
CA GLN A 81 -13.12 -1.75 6.23
C GLN A 81 -12.61 -1.49 4.81
N LEU A 82 -11.58 -0.66 4.67
CA LEU A 82 -11.02 -0.31 3.38
C LEU A 82 -10.18 -1.44 2.77
N PHE A 83 -9.45 -2.14 3.61
CA PHE A 83 -8.55 -3.23 3.20
C PHE A 83 -8.85 -4.47 4.05
N PRO A 84 -9.90 -5.21 3.71
CA PRO A 84 -10.37 -6.32 4.56
C PRO A 84 -9.31 -7.38 4.84
N GLN A 85 -9.36 -7.95 6.02
CA GLN A 85 -8.52 -9.04 6.53
C GLN A 85 -7.12 -8.61 6.94
N LYS A 86 -6.30 -8.07 6.04
CA LYS A 86 -4.92 -7.69 6.35
C LYS A 86 -4.68 -6.25 5.89
N PRO A 87 -5.22 -5.28 6.62
CA PRO A 87 -5.24 -3.90 6.14
C PRO A 87 -3.87 -3.28 5.91
N ALA A 88 -2.91 -3.44 6.83
CA ALA A 88 -1.60 -2.86 6.65
C ALA A 88 -0.88 -3.49 5.46
N LYS A 89 -0.98 -4.81 5.32
CA LYS A 89 -0.34 -5.53 4.23
C LYS A 89 -0.93 -5.15 2.88
N LYS A 90 -2.26 -5.14 2.78
CA LYS A 90 -2.94 -4.79 1.52
C LYS A 90 -2.73 -3.34 1.14
N ALA A 91 -2.80 -2.44 2.11
CA ALA A 91 -2.57 -1.02 1.85
C ALA A 91 -1.14 -0.78 1.37
N SER A 92 -0.16 -1.45 1.98
CA SER A 92 1.25 -1.33 1.57
C SER A 92 1.46 -1.84 0.15
N TYR A 93 0.83 -2.95 -0.18
CA TYR A 93 0.90 -3.52 -1.52
C TYR A 93 0.40 -2.51 -2.57
N ILE A 94 -0.76 -1.92 -2.34
CA ILE A 94 -1.35 -0.94 -3.26
C ILE A 94 -0.55 0.35 -3.30
N ALA A 95 0.00 0.77 -2.16
CA ALA A 95 0.78 1.99 -2.06
C ALA A 95 2.19 1.87 -2.64
N GLY A 96 2.57 0.68 -3.09
CA GLY A 96 3.90 0.48 -3.67
C GLY A 96 5.01 0.52 -2.65
N LEU A 97 4.74 0.10 -1.43
CA LEU A 97 5.70 0.11 -0.32
C LEU A 97 6.08 -1.31 0.07
N PRO A 98 7.22 -1.48 0.76
CA PRO A 98 7.61 -2.80 1.27
C PRO A 98 6.58 -3.33 2.27
N LYS A 99 6.59 -4.65 2.47
CA LYS A 99 5.74 -5.28 3.45
C LYS A 99 5.99 -4.66 4.83
N PRO A 100 4.94 -4.29 5.58
CA PRO A 100 5.14 -3.67 6.89
C PRO A 100 5.71 -4.67 7.90
N HIS A 101 6.44 -4.13 8.87
CA HIS A 101 6.87 -4.92 10.01
C HIS A 101 5.66 -5.14 10.91
N GLY A 102 5.48 -6.34 11.39
CA GLY A 102 4.34 -6.66 12.22
C GLY A 102 3.29 -7.47 11.51
N CYS A 103 2.21 -7.75 12.19
CA CYS A 103 1.28 -8.78 11.78
C CYS A 103 0.21 -8.20 10.91
N VAL A 104 -0.11 -7.62 10.29
CA VAL A 104 -1.24 -7.21 9.50
C VAL A 104 -0.96 -5.82 8.91
#